data_1e756b10187be1e9eb91896520de9630
#
_entry.id   1e756b10187be1e9eb91896520de9630
#
_cell.length_a   1.000
_cell.length_b   1.000
_cell.length_c   1.000
_cell.angle_alpha   90.00
_cell.angle_beta   90.00
_cell.angle_gamma   90.00
#
_symmetry.space_group_name_H-M   'P 1'
#
loop_
_entity.id
_entity.type
_entity.pdbx_description
1 polymer ?
#
loop_
_entity_poly.entity_id
_entity_poly.type
_entity_poly.pdbx_seq_one_letter_code
_entity_poly.pdbx_strand_id
1 'polypeptide(L)'
;MSPFSEIYDLKAEMIIVKQAQEGSQKALEKLVKLHQRFIFNVALKLVRNANDAEDLSQEAIVKMITKLNQFKGKSSFRTWLYKIVVNHFIKSKKRKSEVEVSSFEKYGNFLDTAYSAEEMTIEEHKKYNNDIIFIRNNCMTSMLLCLDRQQRIVFILGAVFNIRSNIASQLLDITADNFRQQLSRAKADLFRFMDNKCGLVNPNNPCRCAKKTKGFIKEGLIDTSKHRFKPELVKEVSDVAFENNKKLDNLIEGKYLTFFRQQPYEDKNVTNELLKTILFNKDIVDLFKLN
;
A
#
# COMPACT_ATOMS: atom_id res chain seq x y z
N MET A 1 8.59 -1.12 -9.73
CA MET A 1 7.86 -1.42 -10.99
C MET A 1 6.40 -1.70 -10.64
N SER A 2 5.44 -1.03 -11.29
CA SER A 2 4.02 -1.33 -11.05
C SER A 2 3.75 -2.79 -11.46
N PRO A 3 3.04 -3.58 -10.66
CA PRO A 3 2.73 -4.97 -11.02
C PRO A 3 1.77 -5.07 -12.20
N PHE A 4 1.24 -3.94 -12.67
CA PHE A 4 0.43 -3.82 -13.88
C PHE A 4 1.17 -3.13 -15.02
N SER A 5 2.53 -3.01 -14.96
CA SER A 5 3.34 -2.48 -16.04
C SER A 5 3.33 -3.42 -17.26
N GLU A 6 3.39 -2.84 -18.45
CA GLU A 6 3.38 -3.59 -19.73
C GLU A 6 4.62 -4.48 -19.96
N ILE A 7 5.70 -4.26 -19.21
CA ILE A 7 6.99 -4.97 -19.31
C ILE A 7 6.93 -6.38 -18.69
N TYR A 8 5.81 -6.76 -18.10
CA TYR A 8 5.70 -8.04 -17.41
C TYR A 8 5.33 -9.17 -18.39
N ASP A 9 6.13 -10.23 -18.37
CA ASP A 9 5.91 -11.39 -19.22
C ASP A 9 4.77 -12.28 -18.69
N LEU A 10 3.55 -12.01 -19.16
CA LEU A 10 2.36 -12.80 -18.82
C LEU A 10 2.47 -14.25 -19.26
N LYS A 11 3.23 -14.57 -20.34
CA LYS A 11 3.38 -15.94 -20.83
C LYS A 11 4.28 -16.73 -19.88
N ALA A 12 5.42 -16.14 -19.47
CA ALA A 12 6.31 -16.77 -18.48
C ALA A 12 5.61 -17.02 -17.14
N GLU A 13 4.77 -16.06 -16.68
CA GLU A 13 3.98 -16.23 -15.47
C GLU A 13 3.01 -17.42 -15.58
N MET A 14 2.30 -17.56 -16.70
CA MET A 14 1.34 -18.63 -16.89
C MET A 14 2.00 -20.02 -16.91
N ILE A 15 3.23 -20.13 -17.39
CA ILE A 15 4.01 -21.38 -17.29
C ILE A 15 4.27 -21.73 -15.84
N ILE A 16 4.73 -20.74 -15.02
CA ILE A 16 4.98 -20.94 -13.58
C ILE A 16 3.69 -21.32 -12.86
N VAL A 17 2.56 -20.67 -13.18
CA VAL A 17 1.25 -20.98 -12.59
C VAL A 17 0.85 -22.42 -12.87
N LYS A 18 0.97 -22.91 -14.12
CA LYS A 18 0.67 -24.30 -14.47
C LYS A 18 1.54 -25.28 -13.72
N GLN A 19 2.85 -25.07 -13.71
CA GLN A 19 3.79 -25.91 -12.95
C GLN A 19 3.45 -25.96 -11.45
N ALA A 20 3.05 -24.82 -10.87
CA ALA A 20 2.63 -24.77 -9.47
C ALA A 20 1.30 -25.50 -9.22
N GLN A 21 0.34 -25.45 -10.18
CA GLN A 21 -0.91 -26.21 -10.12
C GLN A 21 -0.66 -27.74 -10.26
N GLU A 22 0.40 -28.13 -10.96
CA GLU A 22 0.85 -29.51 -11.13
C GLU A 22 1.68 -30.02 -9.93
N GLY A 23 1.85 -29.19 -8.89
CA GLY A 23 2.51 -29.60 -7.64
C GLY A 23 3.98 -29.19 -7.51
N SER A 24 4.56 -28.45 -8.49
CA SER A 24 5.95 -27.98 -8.40
C SER A 24 6.15 -26.96 -7.28
N GLN A 25 6.83 -27.37 -6.19
CA GLN A 25 7.19 -26.49 -5.08
C GLN A 25 8.06 -25.31 -5.53
N LYS A 26 9.03 -25.55 -6.44
CA LYS A 26 9.90 -24.48 -7.00
C LYS A 26 9.09 -23.44 -7.75
N ALA A 27 8.08 -23.87 -8.52
CA ALA A 27 7.21 -22.95 -9.24
C ALA A 27 6.32 -22.15 -8.29
N LEU A 28 5.78 -22.79 -7.24
CA LEU A 28 5.00 -22.12 -6.20
C LEU A 28 5.83 -21.08 -5.45
N GLU A 29 7.03 -21.42 -5.04
CA GLU A 29 7.96 -20.49 -4.39
C GLU A 29 8.27 -19.28 -5.28
N LYS A 30 8.56 -19.53 -6.58
CA LYS A 30 8.81 -18.46 -7.56
C LYS A 30 7.59 -17.57 -7.72
N LEU A 31 6.39 -18.13 -7.77
CA LEU A 31 5.13 -17.40 -7.89
C LEU A 31 4.90 -16.49 -6.68
N VAL A 32 5.13 -16.99 -5.47
CA VAL A 32 5.03 -16.20 -4.24
C VAL A 32 6.06 -15.07 -4.25
N LYS A 33 7.32 -15.33 -4.55
CA LYS A 33 8.39 -14.31 -4.62
C LYS A 33 8.08 -13.19 -5.63
N LEU A 34 7.44 -13.50 -6.76
CA LEU A 34 7.03 -12.51 -7.75
C LEU A 34 5.99 -11.52 -7.23
N HIS A 35 5.09 -11.98 -6.34
CA HIS A 35 3.94 -11.17 -5.91
C HIS A 35 4.01 -10.65 -4.48
N GLN A 36 4.81 -11.26 -3.61
CA GLN A 36 4.85 -10.92 -2.17
C GLN A 36 5.09 -9.42 -1.89
N ARG A 37 6.05 -8.83 -2.61
CA ARG A 37 6.41 -7.42 -2.42
C ARG A 37 5.24 -6.49 -2.72
N PHE A 38 4.50 -6.77 -3.79
CA PHE A 38 3.32 -5.98 -4.12
C PHE A 38 2.19 -6.19 -3.11
N ILE A 39 1.90 -7.43 -2.74
CA ILE A 39 0.87 -7.77 -1.76
C ILE A 39 1.16 -7.03 -0.44
N PHE A 40 2.40 -7.09 0.04
CA PHE A 40 2.82 -6.41 1.27
C PHE A 40 2.63 -4.89 1.19
N ASN A 41 3.07 -4.26 0.10
CA ASN A 41 2.95 -2.81 -0.04
C ASN A 41 1.51 -2.32 -0.20
N VAL A 42 0.63 -3.12 -0.83
CA VAL A 42 -0.81 -2.86 -0.82
C VAL A 42 -1.34 -2.97 0.60
N ALA A 43 -1.02 -4.05 1.32
CA ALA A 43 -1.44 -4.26 2.70
C ALA A 43 -0.98 -3.12 3.61
N LEU A 44 0.27 -2.67 3.49
CA LEU A 44 0.83 -1.57 4.28
C LEU A 44 0.06 -0.25 4.07
N LYS A 45 -0.36 0.04 2.84
CA LYS A 45 -1.20 1.22 2.55
C LYS A 45 -2.63 1.09 3.09
N LEU A 46 -3.08 -0.14 3.29
CA LEU A 46 -4.44 -0.41 3.79
C LEU A 46 -4.53 -0.31 5.32
N VAL A 47 -3.48 -0.69 6.07
CA VAL A 47 -3.56 -0.86 7.53
C VAL A 47 -2.58 -0.01 8.35
N ARG A 48 -1.66 0.74 7.74
CA ARG A 48 -0.68 1.64 8.40
C ARG A 48 0.41 0.94 9.21
N ASN A 49 0.12 -0.15 9.89
CA ASN A 49 1.04 -0.85 10.77
C ASN A 49 1.76 -1.96 9.99
N ALA A 50 3.09 -2.05 10.10
CA ALA A 50 3.89 -3.03 9.37
C ALA A 50 3.58 -4.48 9.79
N ASN A 51 3.31 -4.74 11.07
CA ASN A 51 2.95 -6.07 11.56
C ASN A 51 1.56 -6.48 11.05
N ASP A 52 0.57 -5.57 11.12
CA ASP A 52 -0.76 -5.80 10.55
C ASP A 52 -0.69 -6.04 9.02
N ALA A 53 0.22 -5.35 8.32
CA ALA A 53 0.43 -5.54 6.89
C ALA A 53 1.08 -6.89 6.59
N GLU A 54 2.00 -7.32 7.45
CA GLU A 54 2.64 -8.64 7.38
C GLU A 54 1.60 -9.76 7.53
N ASP A 55 0.80 -9.71 8.60
CA ASP A 55 -0.29 -10.67 8.84
C ASP A 55 -1.26 -10.72 7.66
N LEU A 56 -1.74 -9.54 7.19
CA LEU A 56 -2.66 -9.46 6.07
C LEU A 56 -2.06 -10.04 4.78
N SER A 57 -0.76 -9.82 4.57
CA SER A 57 -0.04 -10.35 3.40
C SER A 57 0.12 -11.86 3.49
N GLN A 58 0.48 -12.39 4.66
CA GLN A 58 0.61 -13.82 4.90
C GLN A 58 -0.73 -14.53 4.66
N GLU A 59 -1.81 -14.03 5.25
CA GLU A 59 -3.15 -14.57 5.05
C GLU A 59 -3.58 -14.55 3.57
N ALA A 60 -3.23 -13.48 2.84
CA ALA A 60 -3.51 -13.37 1.40
C ALA A 60 -2.70 -14.39 0.57
N ILE A 61 -1.43 -14.60 0.91
CA ILE A 61 -0.57 -15.60 0.26
C ILE A 61 -1.08 -17.02 0.52
N VAL A 62 -1.45 -17.34 1.76
CA VAL A 62 -2.08 -18.64 2.09
C VAL A 62 -3.33 -18.85 1.25
N LYS A 63 -4.18 -17.83 1.12
CA LYS A 63 -5.38 -17.92 0.26
C LYS A 63 -5.06 -18.06 -1.22
N MET A 64 -3.98 -17.45 -1.70
CA MET A 64 -3.50 -17.64 -3.06
C MET A 64 -3.13 -19.11 -3.27
N ILE A 65 -2.32 -19.69 -2.39
CA ILE A 65 -1.86 -21.08 -2.47
C ILE A 65 -3.04 -22.05 -2.43
N THR A 66 -3.91 -21.91 -1.43
CA THR A 66 -5.05 -22.81 -1.23
C THR A 66 -6.10 -22.73 -2.34
N LYS A 67 -6.15 -21.63 -3.08
CA LYS A 67 -7.09 -21.44 -4.20
C LYS A 67 -6.44 -21.56 -5.58
N LEU A 68 -5.14 -21.85 -5.64
CA LEU A 68 -4.39 -21.85 -6.90
C LEU A 68 -5.03 -22.76 -7.96
N ASN A 69 -5.51 -23.95 -7.57
CA ASN A 69 -6.20 -24.91 -8.45
C ASN A 69 -7.57 -24.40 -8.96
N GLN A 70 -8.13 -23.33 -8.34
CA GLN A 70 -9.38 -22.71 -8.81
C GLN A 70 -9.14 -21.70 -9.93
N PHE A 71 -7.90 -21.31 -10.19
CA PHE A 71 -7.57 -20.41 -11.28
C PHE A 71 -7.75 -21.11 -12.64
N LYS A 72 -8.68 -20.62 -13.45
CA LYS A 72 -9.08 -21.23 -14.74
C LYS A 72 -8.61 -20.42 -15.96
N GLY A 73 -7.73 -19.43 -15.79
CA GLY A 73 -7.20 -18.62 -16.90
C GLY A 73 -8.22 -17.64 -17.54
N LYS A 74 -9.38 -17.39 -16.92
CA LYS A 74 -10.39 -16.43 -17.43
C LYS A 74 -9.95 -14.97 -17.36
N SER A 75 -8.89 -14.68 -16.62
CA SER A 75 -8.21 -13.39 -16.50
C SER A 75 -6.70 -13.62 -16.38
N SER A 76 -5.90 -12.55 -16.35
CA SER A 76 -4.49 -12.72 -15.95
C SER A 76 -4.42 -13.27 -14.53
N PHE A 77 -3.36 -14.05 -14.24
CA PHE A 77 -3.15 -14.59 -12.88
C PHE A 77 -3.10 -13.46 -11.85
N ARG A 78 -2.47 -12.34 -12.16
CA ARG A 78 -2.41 -11.17 -11.28
C ARG A 78 -3.78 -10.59 -10.96
N THR A 79 -4.66 -10.44 -11.96
CA THR A 79 -6.02 -9.95 -11.74
C THR A 79 -6.75 -10.87 -10.76
N TRP A 80 -6.64 -12.18 -10.96
CA TRP A 80 -7.24 -13.17 -10.07
C TRP A 80 -6.64 -13.12 -8.64
N LEU A 81 -5.32 -13.06 -8.53
CA LEU A 81 -4.62 -12.99 -7.24
C LEU A 81 -5.00 -11.72 -6.47
N TYR A 82 -4.97 -10.56 -7.14
CA TYR A 82 -5.26 -9.31 -6.44
C TYR A 82 -6.73 -9.19 -6.04
N LYS A 83 -7.63 -9.82 -6.79
CA LYS A 83 -9.02 -9.99 -6.35
C LYS A 83 -9.10 -10.78 -5.03
N ILE A 84 -8.30 -11.82 -4.86
CA ILE A 84 -8.22 -12.55 -3.58
C ILE A 84 -7.73 -11.63 -2.46
N VAL A 85 -6.64 -10.88 -2.69
CA VAL A 85 -6.06 -9.94 -1.70
C VAL A 85 -7.07 -8.88 -1.29
N VAL A 86 -7.69 -8.22 -2.26
CA VAL A 86 -8.68 -7.15 -2.04
C VAL A 86 -9.90 -7.67 -1.30
N ASN A 87 -10.47 -8.79 -1.75
CA ASN A 87 -11.64 -9.41 -1.11
C ASN A 87 -11.31 -9.89 0.31
N HIS A 88 -10.08 -10.39 0.51
CA HIS A 88 -9.64 -10.76 1.84
C HIS A 88 -9.56 -9.55 2.76
N PHE A 89 -8.94 -8.45 2.31
CA PHE A 89 -8.88 -7.21 3.07
C PHE A 89 -10.28 -6.68 3.43
N ILE A 90 -11.19 -6.58 2.45
CA ILE A 90 -12.54 -6.03 2.67
C ILE A 90 -13.29 -6.85 3.73
N LYS A 91 -13.15 -8.19 3.68
CA LYS A 91 -13.87 -9.11 4.57
C LYS A 91 -13.16 -9.37 5.91
N SER A 92 -11.88 -9.06 6.03
CA SER A 92 -11.11 -9.29 7.25
C SER A 92 -11.58 -8.38 8.39
N LYS A 93 -11.32 -8.78 9.64
CA LYS A 93 -11.62 -7.95 10.83
C LYS A 93 -10.83 -6.63 10.77
N LYS A 94 -11.46 -5.52 11.17
CA LYS A 94 -10.78 -4.22 11.25
C LYS A 94 -9.62 -4.30 12.25
N ARG A 95 -8.49 -3.76 11.86
CA ARG A 95 -7.31 -3.64 12.71
C ARG A 95 -7.45 -2.45 13.67
N LYS A 96 -6.68 -2.46 14.76
CA LYS A 96 -6.72 -1.39 15.77
C LYS A 96 -6.52 0.00 15.18
N SER A 97 -5.54 0.16 14.29
CA SER A 97 -5.25 1.42 13.61
C SER A 97 -6.41 1.96 12.76
N GLU A 98 -7.25 1.08 12.19
CA GLU A 98 -8.44 1.48 11.42
C GLU A 98 -9.58 1.95 12.32
N VAL A 99 -9.60 1.52 13.58
CA VAL A 99 -10.60 1.95 14.57
C VAL A 99 -10.19 3.28 15.20
N GLU A 100 -8.91 3.48 15.47
CA GLU A 100 -8.35 4.69 16.08
C GLU A 100 -8.48 5.91 15.17
N VAL A 101 -8.22 5.74 13.86
CA VAL A 101 -8.33 6.80 12.84
C VAL A 101 -9.57 6.55 12.00
N SER A 102 -10.76 6.79 12.56
CA SER A 102 -12.01 6.38 11.91
C SER A 102 -12.72 7.47 11.11
N SER A 103 -12.26 8.73 11.15
CA SER A 103 -12.87 9.83 10.39
C SER A 103 -11.91 11.00 10.17
N PHE A 104 -12.17 11.80 9.13
CA PHE A 104 -11.45 13.04 8.86
C PHE A 104 -11.56 14.04 10.01
N GLU A 105 -12.70 14.12 10.69
CA GLU A 105 -12.92 15.00 11.83
C GLU A 105 -12.00 14.63 12.99
N LYS A 106 -12.01 13.36 13.43
CA LYS A 106 -11.15 12.88 14.52
C LYS A 106 -9.67 13.07 14.19
N TYR A 107 -9.29 12.76 12.96
CA TYR A 107 -7.90 12.93 12.54
C TYR A 107 -7.50 14.40 12.43
N GLY A 108 -8.41 15.27 11.97
CA GLY A 108 -8.21 16.72 11.94
C GLY A 108 -7.98 17.29 13.34
N ASN A 109 -8.82 16.92 14.31
CA ASN A 109 -8.68 17.32 15.72
C ASN A 109 -7.36 16.82 16.31
N PHE A 110 -6.96 15.56 16.02
CA PHE A 110 -5.65 15.07 16.41
C PHE A 110 -4.51 15.91 15.83
N LEU A 111 -4.57 16.26 14.54
CA LEU A 111 -3.54 17.10 13.92
C LEU A 111 -3.47 18.50 14.54
N ASP A 112 -4.60 19.09 14.94
CA ASP A 112 -4.64 20.39 15.57
C ASP A 112 -4.03 20.39 16.98
N THR A 113 -4.26 19.32 17.74
CA THR A 113 -3.82 19.16 19.13
C THR A 113 -2.51 18.39 19.28
N ALA A 114 -2.07 17.62 18.27
CA ALA A 114 -0.86 16.83 18.33
C ALA A 114 0.37 17.71 18.53
N TYR A 115 1.34 17.17 19.26
CA TYR A 115 2.60 17.82 19.59
C TYR A 115 3.20 18.58 18.43
N SER A 116 3.40 19.88 18.64
CA SER A 116 4.10 20.77 17.71
C SER A 116 5.16 21.52 18.46
N ALA A 117 6.36 21.57 17.90
CA ALA A 117 7.45 22.36 18.44
C ALA A 117 7.66 23.63 17.58
N GLU A 118 8.64 24.44 17.98
CA GLU A 118 9.18 25.53 17.17
C GLU A 118 9.75 25.01 15.82
N GLU A 119 10.06 25.90 14.90
CA GLU A 119 10.72 25.56 13.63
C GLU A 119 12.04 24.81 13.89
N MET A 120 12.36 23.87 13.02
CA MET A 120 13.65 23.20 13.02
C MET A 120 14.74 24.14 12.43
N THR A 121 15.95 24.08 12.99
CA THR A 121 17.13 24.68 12.35
C THR A 121 17.50 23.93 11.08
N ILE A 122 18.38 24.50 10.26
CA ILE A 122 18.88 23.83 9.04
C ILE A 122 19.59 22.52 9.39
N GLU A 123 20.37 22.51 10.49
CA GLU A 123 21.07 21.34 10.99
C GLU A 123 20.09 20.25 11.45
N GLU A 124 19.05 20.64 12.20
CA GLU A 124 17.99 19.74 12.63
C GLU A 124 17.24 19.13 11.44
N HIS A 125 16.93 19.96 10.41
CA HIS A 125 16.32 19.46 9.18
C HIS A 125 17.18 18.39 8.48
N LYS A 126 18.49 18.61 8.39
CA LYS A 126 19.40 17.60 7.81
C LYS A 126 19.47 16.36 8.66
N LYS A 127 19.61 16.51 9.98
CA LYS A 127 19.72 15.41 10.94
C LYS A 127 18.47 14.52 10.94
N TYR A 128 17.28 15.12 10.96
CA TYR A 128 15.99 14.43 11.12
C TYR A 128 15.21 14.25 9.80
N ASN A 129 15.87 14.37 8.65
CA ASN A 129 15.21 14.29 7.35
C ASN A 129 14.43 12.96 7.17
N ASN A 130 15.02 11.82 7.59
CA ASN A 130 14.36 10.52 7.50
C ASN A 130 13.13 10.43 8.43
N ASP A 131 13.20 11.04 9.61
CA ASP A 131 12.08 11.08 10.55
C ASP A 131 10.95 11.96 10.03
N ILE A 132 11.28 13.09 9.38
CA ILE A 132 10.29 13.96 8.71
C ILE A 132 9.58 13.19 7.60
N ILE A 133 10.31 12.43 6.78
CA ILE A 133 9.75 11.58 5.73
C ILE A 133 8.86 10.50 6.35
N PHE A 134 9.31 9.85 7.43
CA PHE A 134 8.54 8.85 8.16
C PHE A 134 7.22 9.42 8.68
N ILE A 135 7.23 10.56 9.36
CA ILE A 135 6.02 11.23 9.87
C ILE A 135 5.08 11.63 8.73
N ARG A 136 5.61 12.17 7.63
CA ARG A 136 4.82 12.49 6.44
C ARG A 136 4.11 11.26 5.89
N ASN A 137 4.82 10.14 5.72
CA ASN A 137 4.26 8.91 5.20
C ASN A 137 3.18 8.31 6.12
N ASN A 138 3.40 8.36 7.43
CA ASN A 138 2.39 7.96 8.42
C ASN A 138 1.16 8.86 8.37
N CYS A 139 1.34 10.17 8.20
CA CYS A 139 0.23 11.11 8.02
C CYS A 139 -0.59 10.79 6.78
N MET A 140 0.06 10.55 5.64
CA MET A 140 -0.62 10.15 4.39
C MET A 140 -1.43 8.87 4.57
N THR A 141 -0.84 7.84 5.20
CA THR A 141 -1.55 6.58 5.47
C THR A 141 -2.72 6.80 6.45
N SER A 142 -2.55 7.65 7.48
CA SER A 142 -3.65 7.99 8.40
C SER A 142 -4.81 8.67 7.69
N MET A 143 -4.55 9.56 6.73
CA MET A 143 -5.60 10.15 5.90
C MET A 143 -6.36 9.08 5.09
N LEU A 144 -5.67 8.06 4.57
CA LEU A 144 -6.33 6.94 3.90
C LEU A 144 -7.24 6.15 4.86
N LEU A 145 -6.87 6.04 6.15
CA LEU A 145 -7.70 5.36 7.15
C LEU A 145 -9.00 6.12 7.46
N CYS A 146 -9.09 7.41 7.15
CA CYS A 146 -10.33 8.19 7.27
C CYS A 146 -11.38 7.79 6.23
N LEU A 147 -10.96 7.22 5.10
CA LEU A 147 -11.88 6.63 4.11
C LEU A 147 -12.41 5.28 4.62
N ASP A 148 -13.65 4.93 4.24
CA ASP A 148 -14.09 3.56 4.44
C ASP A 148 -13.23 2.56 3.64
N ARG A 149 -13.34 1.28 3.93
CA ARG A 149 -12.46 0.25 3.32
C ARG A 149 -12.65 0.17 1.81
N GLN A 150 -13.88 0.31 1.33
CA GLN A 150 -14.19 0.26 -0.09
C GLN A 150 -13.60 1.49 -0.81
N GLN A 151 -13.83 2.68 -0.29
CA GLN A 151 -13.26 3.92 -0.83
C GLN A 151 -11.73 3.90 -0.79
N ARG A 152 -11.14 3.40 0.29
CA ARG A 152 -9.69 3.30 0.46
C ARG A 152 -9.05 2.41 -0.59
N ILE A 153 -9.58 1.22 -0.82
CA ILE A 153 -9.04 0.31 -1.84
C ILE A 153 -9.24 0.88 -3.25
N VAL A 154 -10.38 1.50 -3.53
CA VAL A 154 -10.64 2.19 -4.81
C VAL A 154 -9.61 3.30 -5.04
N PHE A 155 -9.31 4.11 -4.02
CA PHE A 155 -8.31 5.17 -4.10
C PHE A 155 -6.89 4.60 -4.33
N ILE A 156 -6.52 3.56 -3.59
CA ILE A 156 -5.21 2.91 -3.74
C ILE A 156 -5.06 2.33 -5.15
N LEU A 157 -6.04 1.59 -5.65
CA LEU A 157 -5.97 1.01 -6.98
C LEU A 157 -5.98 2.09 -8.07
N GLY A 158 -6.90 3.05 -8.00
CA GLY A 158 -7.10 4.02 -9.08
C GLY A 158 -6.14 5.21 -9.03
N ALA A 159 -5.90 5.80 -7.85
CA ALA A 159 -5.11 7.01 -7.72
C ALA A 159 -3.63 6.75 -7.44
N VAL A 160 -3.31 5.78 -6.56
CA VAL A 160 -1.91 5.49 -6.19
C VAL A 160 -1.23 4.59 -7.23
N PHE A 161 -1.88 3.47 -7.60
CA PHE A 161 -1.32 2.53 -8.58
C PHE A 161 -1.72 2.82 -10.03
N ASN A 162 -2.59 3.79 -10.24
CA ASN A 162 -3.06 4.21 -11.58
C ASN A 162 -3.61 3.05 -12.42
N ILE A 163 -4.34 2.12 -11.78
CA ILE A 163 -4.97 0.99 -12.46
C ILE A 163 -6.20 1.49 -13.21
N ARG A 164 -6.31 1.14 -14.48
CA ARG A 164 -7.45 1.51 -15.33
C ARG A 164 -8.76 0.99 -14.73
N SER A 165 -9.82 1.80 -14.83
CA SER A 165 -11.13 1.49 -14.21
C SER A 165 -11.73 0.16 -14.67
N ASN A 166 -11.51 -0.25 -15.91
CA ASN A 166 -11.98 -1.55 -16.44
C ASN A 166 -11.27 -2.76 -15.77
N ILE A 167 -10.03 -2.61 -15.34
CA ILE A 167 -9.29 -3.65 -14.61
C ILE A 167 -9.65 -3.58 -13.12
N ALA A 168 -9.60 -2.38 -12.53
CA ALA A 168 -9.86 -2.18 -11.11
C ALA A 168 -11.29 -2.60 -10.71
N SER A 169 -12.28 -2.36 -11.57
CA SER A 169 -13.66 -2.77 -11.36
C SER A 169 -13.83 -4.29 -11.28
N GLN A 170 -13.07 -5.04 -12.10
CA GLN A 170 -13.06 -6.51 -12.05
C GLN A 170 -12.48 -7.05 -10.74
N LEU A 171 -11.50 -6.35 -10.15
CA LEU A 171 -10.92 -6.73 -8.85
C LEU A 171 -11.92 -6.58 -7.71
N LEU A 172 -12.87 -5.63 -7.84
CA LEU A 172 -13.84 -5.25 -6.81
C LEU A 172 -15.24 -5.82 -7.03
N ASP A 173 -15.48 -6.52 -8.14
CA ASP A 173 -16.81 -6.99 -8.57
C ASP A 173 -17.86 -5.86 -8.66
N ILE A 174 -17.46 -4.70 -9.19
CA ILE A 174 -18.33 -3.54 -9.44
C ILE A 174 -18.25 -3.10 -10.91
N THR A 175 -19.13 -2.21 -11.33
CA THR A 175 -19.03 -1.62 -12.66
C THR A 175 -17.89 -0.59 -12.75
N ALA A 176 -17.36 -0.36 -13.96
CA ALA A 176 -16.33 0.65 -14.17
C ALA A 176 -16.83 2.07 -13.84
N ASP A 177 -18.12 2.35 -14.05
CA ASP A 177 -18.75 3.62 -13.67
C ASP A 177 -18.82 3.79 -12.16
N ASN A 178 -19.26 2.75 -11.44
CA ASN A 178 -19.26 2.77 -9.98
C ASN A 178 -17.85 2.96 -9.42
N PHE A 179 -16.84 2.30 -10.00
CA PHE A 179 -15.44 2.51 -9.62
C PHE A 179 -15.02 3.97 -9.80
N ARG A 180 -15.31 4.58 -10.96
CA ARG A 180 -14.98 5.99 -11.23
C ARG A 180 -15.66 6.94 -10.26
N GLN A 181 -16.95 6.72 -9.97
CA GLN A 181 -17.70 7.55 -9.02
C GLN A 181 -17.13 7.44 -7.59
N GLN A 182 -16.82 6.22 -7.13
CA GLN A 182 -16.21 6.01 -5.81
C GLN A 182 -14.81 6.64 -5.74
N LEU A 183 -14.01 6.51 -6.80
CA LEU A 183 -12.69 7.13 -6.89
C LEU A 183 -12.78 8.66 -6.82
N SER A 184 -13.71 9.25 -7.56
CA SER A 184 -13.95 10.71 -7.54
C SER A 184 -14.33 11.19 -6.15
N ARG A 185 -15.24 10.50 -5.47
CA ARG A 185 -15.64 10.83 -4.08
C ARG A 185 -14.47 10.72 -3.11
N ALA A 186 -13.72 9.61 -3.17
CA ALA A 186 -12.57 9.41 -2.30
C ALA A 186 -11.48 10.48 -2.49
N LYS A 187 -11.24 10.91 -3.74
CA LYS A 187 -10.35 12.03 -4.06
C LYS A 187 -10.87 13.33 -3.47
N ALA A 188 -12.15 13.65 -3.69
CA ALA A 188 -12.77 14.89 -3.20
C ALA A 188 -12.67 15.02 -1.67
N ASP A 189 -12.93 13.93 -0.94
CA ASP A 189 -12.87 13.91 0.52
C ASP A 189 -11.43 14.12 1.04
N LEU A 190 -10.47 13.38 0.47
CA LEU A 190 -9.06 13.51 0.81
C LEU A 190 -8.49 14.89 0.47
N PHE A 191 -8.77 15.39 -0.72
CA PHE A 191 -8.22 16.68 -1.18
C PHE A 191 -8.79 17.84 -0.37
N ARG A 192 -10.09 17.82 -0.07
CA ARG A 192 -10.72 18.79 0.83
C ARG A 192 -10.06 18.79 2.21
N PHE A 193 -9.80 17.61 2.76
CA PHE A 193 -9.12 17.51 4.04
C PHE A 193 -7.68 18.05 3.98
N MET A 194 -6.93 17.72 2.92
CA MET A 194 -5.58 18.23 2.73
C MET A 194 -5.53 19.73 2.54
N ASP A 195 -6.45 20.30 1.76
CA ASP A 195 -6.55 21.75 1.58
C ASP A 195 -6.83 22.50 2.90
N ASN A 196 -7.61 21.88 3.80
CA ASN A 196 -7.99 22.49 5.06
C ASN A 196 -6.97 22.30 6.18
N LYS A 197 -6.10 21.29 6.10
CA LYS A 197 -5.21 20.90 7.21
C LYS A 197 -3.74 20.85 6.86
N CYS A 198 -3.37 20.47 5.63
CA CYS A 198 -1.99 20.17 5.28
C CYS A 198 -1.23 21.38 4.76
N GLY A 199 -0.18 21.79 5.46
CA GLY A 199 0.67 22.91 5.04
C GLY A 199 1.62 22.60 3.86
N LEU A 200 1.70 21.36 3.41
CA LEU A 200 2.40 21.00 2.17
C LEU A 200 1.53 21.29 0.94
N VAL A 201 0.21 21.25 1.10
CA VAL A 201 -0.78 21.48 0.03
C VAL A 201 -1.21 22.94 0.00
N ASN A 202 -1.54 23.47 1.17
CA ASN A 202 -1.93 24.85 1.35
C ASN A 202 -1.00 25.53 2.39
N PRO A 203 -0.10 26.43 1.93
CA PRO A 203 0.87 27.10 2.81
C PRO A 203 0.26 27.92 3.95
N ASN A 204 -1.01 28.31 3.86
CA ASN A 204 -1.71 29.05 4.93
C ASN A 204 -2.06 28.14 6.13
N ASN A 205 -2.10 26.83 5.95
CA ASN A 205 -2.33 25.92 7.06
C ASN A 205 -1.12 25.86 8.00
N PRO A 206 -1.33 25.77 9.32
CA PRO A 206 -0.25 25.79 10.32
C PRO A 206 0.53 24.47 10.40
N CYS A 207 -0.03 23.38 9.91
CA CYS A 207 0.58 22.06 10.01
C CYS A 207 1.87 21.97 9.17
N ARG A 208 2.99 21.68 9.81
CA ARG A 208 4.30 21.44 9.19
C ARG A 208 4.85 20.11 9.66
N CYS A 209 5.27 19.25 8.72
CA CYS A 209 5.83 17.93 9.07
C CYS A 209 7.06 18.06 9.99
N ALA A 210 7.95 19.02 9.73
CA ALA A 210 9.14 19.26 10.56
C ALA A 210 8.76 19.61 12.01
N LYS A 211 7.81 20.56 12.21
CA LYS A 211 7.33 20.91 13.55
C LYS A 211 6.73 19.73 14.30
N LYS A 212 5.91 18.94 13.61
CA LYS A 212 5.31 17.72 14.19
C LYS A 212 6.38 16.69 14.53
N THR A 213 7.36 16.47 13.64
CA THR A 213 8.47 15.56 13.89
C THR A 213 9.27 15.99 15.11
N LYS A 214 9.63 17.27 15.22
CA LYS A 214 10.35 17.82 16.37
C LYS A 214 9.56 17.64 17.67
N GLY A 215 8.25 17.91 17.64
CA GLY A 215 7.36 17.67 18.79
C GLY A 215 7.31 16.19 19.20
N PHE A 216 7.14 15.26 18.26
CA PHE A 216 7.13 13.83 18.56
C PHE A 216 8.47 13.30 19.06
N ILE A 217 9.60 13.84 18.59
CA ILE A 217 10.93 13.49 19.13
C ILE A 217 11.07 13.97 20.57
N LYS A 218 10.65 15.21 20.88
CA LYS A 218 10.69 15.76 22.24
C LYS A 218 9.89 14.91 23.23
N GLU A 219 8.75 14.39 22.79
CA GLU A 219 7.88 13.52 23.62
C GLU A 219 8.29 12.04 23.62
N GLY A 220 9.41 11.68 22.97
CA GLY A 220 9.90 10.30 22.93
C GLY A 220 9.00 9.33 22.11
N LEU A 221 8.12 9.86 21.27
CA LEU A 221 7.19 9.08 20.46
C LEU A 221 7.80 8.54 19.16
N ILE A 222 8.98 9.02 18.79
CA ILE A 222 9.77 8.57 17.64
C ILE A 222 11.12 8.07 18.14
N ASP A 223 11.43 6.83 17.80
CA ASP A 223 12.76 6.27 17.97
C ASP A 223 13.59 6.56 16.69
N THR A 224 14.41 7.60 16.77
CA THR A 224 15.26 8.06 15.64
C THR A 224 16.36 7.07 15.27
N SER A 225 16.61 6.04 16.09
CA SER A 225 17.59 4.98 15.81
C SER A 225 17.05 3.89 14.88
N LYS A 226 15.73 3.78 14.72
CA LYS A 226 15.06 2.76 13.90
C LYS A 226 14.70 3.27 12.51
N HIS A 227 15.69 3.42 11.63
CA HIS A 227 15.45 3.76 10.22
C HIS A 227 14.84 2.57 9.47
N ARG A 228 13.55 2.68 9.09
CA ARG A 228 12.79 1.61 8.42
C ARG A 228 12.75 1.72 6.90
N PHE A 229 13.33 2.76 6.31
CA PHE A 229 13.28 2.98 4.86
C PHE A 229 14.67 2.94 4.23
N LYS A 230 14.81 2.16 3.15
CA LYS A 230 15.97 2.23 2.29
C LYS A 230 15.76 3.34 1.25
N PRO A 231 16.55 4.43 1.27
CA PRO A 231 16.38 5.56 0.35
C PRO A 231 16.48 5.16 -1.13
N GLU A 232 17.25 4.11 -1.43
CA GLU A 232 17.46 3.62 -2.80
C GLU A 232 16.15 3.10 -3.44
N LEU A 233 15.24 2.49 -2.65
CA LEU A 233 13.95 1.99 -3.14
C LEU A 233 12.97 3.11 -3.53
N VAL A 234 13.13 4.30 -2.97
CA VAL A 234 12.33 5.49 -3.35
C VAL A 234 12.67 5.92 -4.76
N LYS A 235 13.95 5.84 -5.15
CA LYS A 235 14.44 6.33 -6.44
C LYS A 235 13.97 5.43 -7.60
N GLU A 236 14.10 4.10 -7.46
CA GLU A 236 13.67 3.15 -8.49
C GLU A 236 12.17 3.22 -8.81
N VAL A 237 11.33 3.54 -7.82
CA VAL A 237 9.87 3.63 -8.02
C VAL A 237 9.49 5.00 -8.57
N SER A 238 10.21 6.08 -8.16
CA SER A 238 9.93 7.42 -8.65
C SER A 238 10.27 7.56 -10.14
N ASP A 239 11.36 6.96 -10.61
CA ASP A 239 11.80 7.09 -12.00
C ASP A 239 10.84 6.43 -12.99
N VAL A 240 10.25 5.27 -12.64
CA VAL A 240 9.24 4.59 -13.47
C VAL A 240 7.87 5.26 -13.40
N ALA A 241 7.50 5.82 -12.26
CA ALA A 241 6.25 6.57 -12.10
C ALA A 241 6.31 7.95 -12.77
N PHE A 242 7.49 8.56 -12.82
CA PHE A 242 7.71 9.93 -13.32
C PHE A 242 7.55 10.05 -14.84
N GLU A 243 7.99 9.06 -15.62
CA GLU A 243 7.88 9.11 -17.10
C GLU A 243 6.42 9.07 -17.60
N ASN A 244 5.56 8.31 -16.92
CA ASN A 244 4.15 8.23 -17.27
C ASN A 244 3.27 9.35 -16.69
N ASN A 245 3.77 10.09 -15.70
CA ASN A 245 3.01 11.12 -14.99
C ASN A 245 3.29 12.56 -15.44
N LYS A 246 4.33 12.82 -16.25
CA LYS A 246 4.63 14.18 -16.78
C LYS A 246 3.45 14.85 -17.48
N LYS A 247 2.49 14.09 -18.01
CA LYS A 247 1.26 14.61 -18.63
C LYS A 247 0.12 14.86 -17.64
N LEU A 248 0.16 14.25 -16.43
CA LEU A 248 -0.86 14.40 -15.38
C LEU A 248 -0.49 15.41 -14.31
N ASP A 249 0.81 15.71 -14.15
CA ASP A 249 1.30 16.65 -13.12
C ASP A 249 0.94 18.13 -13.40
N ASN A 250 0.46 18.44 -14.60
CA ASN A 250 -0.06 19.76 -14.96
C ASN A 250 -1.53 19.98 -14.57
N LEU A 251 -2.19 18.97 -14.01
CA LEU A 251 -3.56 19.09 -13.51
C LEU A 251 -3.57 19.33 -12.01
N ILE A 252 -4.58 20.03 -11.52
CA ILE A 252 -4.80 20.40 -10.10
C ILE A 252 -4.61 19.21 -9.14
N GLU A 253 -4.88 17.98 -9.59
CA GLU A 253 -4.74 16.75 -8.80
C GLU A 253 -3.28 16.33 -8.52
N GLY A 254 -2.31 16.73 -9.34
CA GLY A 254 -0.91 16.30 -9.23
C GLY A 254 -0.31 16.59 -7.85
N LYS A 255 -0.54 17.78 -7.30
CA LYS A 255 -0.02 18.18 -5.98
C LYS A 255 -0.46 17.25 -4.83
N TYR A 256 -1.69 16.70 -4.90
CA TYR A 256 -2.21 15.81 -3.85
C TYR A 256 -1.67 14.39 -4.02
N LEU A 257 -1.73 13.87 -5.24
CA LEU A 257 -1.40 12.48 -5.54
C LEU A 257 0.09 12.17 -5.42
N THR A 258 0.96 13.17 -5.66
CA THR A 258 2.41 13.04 -5.52
C THR A 258 2.80 12.49 -4.14
N PHE A 259 2.19 13.00 -3.05
CA PHE A 259 2.49 12.53 -1.70
C PHE A 259 2.11 11.06 -1.47
N PHE A 260 1.00 10.59 -2.03
CA PHE A 260 0.58 9.19 -1.89
C PHE A 260 1.39 8.24 -2.79
N ARG A 261 1.82 8.70 -3.97
CA ARG A 261 2.59 7.92 -4.93
C ARG A 261 4.06 7.80 -4.54
N GLN A 262 4.62 8.84 -3.92
CA GLN A 262 6.02 8.88 -3.46
C GLN A 262 6.25 8.14 -2.15
N GLN A 263 5.23 7.53 -1.54
CA GLN A 263 5.44 6.69 -0.36
C GLN A 263 6.39 5.53 -0.72
N PRO A 264 7.50 5.35 0.02
CA PRO A 264 8.47 4.31 -0.25
C PRO A 264 7.82 2.92 -0.12
N TYR A 265 8.34 1.98 -0.92
CA TYR A 265 8.02 0.57 -0.78
C TYR A 265 9.01 -0.06 0.20
N GLU A 266 8.52 -0.85 1.13
CA GLU A 266 9.38 -1.67 1.99
C GLU A 266 9.75 -2.97 1.26
N ASP A 267 11.03 -3.33 1.33
CA ASP A 267 11.53 -4.62 0.85
C ASP A 267 11.61 -5.59 2.04
N LYS A 268 10.45 -6.05 2.49
CA LYS A 268 10.39 -7.12 3.49
C LYS A 268 10.23 -8.47 2.80
N ASN A 269 11.18 -9.35 3.06
CA ASN A 269 11.05 -10.78 2.75
C ASN A 269 10.12 -11.44 3.79
N VAL A 270 8.84 -11.10 3.73
CA VAL A 270 7.80 -11.62 4.64
C VAL A 270 7.64 -13.15 4.55
N THR A 271 8.23 -13.76 3.55
CA THR A 271 7.80 -15.07 3.07
C THR A 271 8.76 -16.22 3.31
N ASN A 272 10.04 -16.00 3.64
CA ASN A 272 10.96 -17.13 3.75
C ASN A 272 10.60 -18.09 4.89
N GLU A 273 10.13 -17.58 6.03
CA GLU A 273 9.69 -18.42 7.14
C GLU A 273 8.31 -19.03 6.89
N LEU A 274 7.37 -18.23 6.37
CA LEU A 274 6.03 -18.69 6.04
C LEU A 274 6.05 -19.75 4.94
N LEU A 275 6.82 -19.52 3.87
CA LEU A 275 6.99 -20.51 2.81
C LEU A 275 7.60 -21.79 3.34
N LYS A 276 8.62 -21.72 4.19
CA LYS A 276 9.16 -22.90 4.85
C LYS A 276 8.09 -23.62 5.65
N THR A 277 7.32 -22.91 6.47
CA THR A 277 6.23 -23.48 7.28
C THR A 277 5.17 -24.15 6.42
N ILE A 278 4.77 -23.54 5.30
CA ILE A 278 3.75 -24.10 4.40
C ILE A 278 4.30 -25.28 3.60
N LEU A 279 5.51 -25.15 3.02
CA LEU A 279 6.09 -26.15 2.13
C LEU A 279 6.66 -27.37 2.89
N PHE A 280 7.01 -27.22 4.17
CA PHE A 280 7.50 -28.31 5.03
C PHE A 280 6.42 -28.87 5.98
N ASN A 281 5.21 -28.30 5.99
CA ASN A 281 4.09 -28.88 6.73
C ASN A 281 3.50 -30.04 5.92
N LYS A 282 3.70 -31.26 6.41
CA LYS A 282 3.23 -32.49 5.77
C LYS A 282 1.73 -32.45 5.47
N ASP A 283 0.91 -31.96 6.39
CA ASP A 283 -0.54 -31.91 6.25
C ASP A 283 -0.95 -30.96 5.10
N ILE A 284 -0.21 -29.86 4.91
CA ILE A 284 -0.45 -28.91 3.81
C ILE A 284 0.05 -29.49 2.49
N VAL A 285 1.23 -30.12 2.49
CA VAL A 285 1.81 -30.77 1.32
C VAL A 285 0.89 -31.88 0.80
N ASP A 286 0.38 -32.72 1.69
CA ASP A 286 -0.52 -33.83 1.35
C ASP A 286 -1.91 -33.33 0.91
N LEU A 287 -2.48 -32.35 1.62
CA LEU A 287 -3.78 -31.77 1.31
C LEU A 287 -3.82 -31.09 -0.08
N PHE A 288 -2.71 -30.48 -0.48
CA PHE A 288 -2.60 -29.73 -1.74
C PHE A 288 -1.79 -30.48 -2.82
N LYS A 289 -1.36 -31.72 -2.56
CA LYS A 289 -0.55 -32.56 -3.49
C LYS A 289 0.69 -31.80 -4.00
N LEU A 290 1.41 -31.14 -3.10
CA LEU A 290 2.65 -30.41 -3.39
C LEU A 290 3.82 -31.40 -3.30
N ASN A 291 4.13 -32.15 -4.36
CA ASN A 291 5.28 -33.07 -4.44
C ASN A 291 6.51 -32.38 -5.03
#